data_19cd78cb35032a1ada42337f8edc7804
#
_entry.id   19cd78cb35032a1ada42337f8edc7804
#
_cell.length_a   1.000
_cell.length_b   1.000
_cell.length_c   1.000
_cell.angle_alpha   90.00
_cell.angle_beta   90.00
_cell.angle_gamma   90.00
#
_symmetry.space_group_name_H-M   'P 1'
#
loop_
_entity.id
_entity.type
_entity.pdbx_description
1 polymer ?
#
loop_
_entity_poly.entity_id
_entity_poly.type
_entity_poly.pdbx_seq_one_letter_code
_entity_poly.pdbx_strand_id
1 'polypeptide(L)'
;MEFNESRVSEEVTKGTEESNIREEESPKSNMERPESDLSGAEGKKETVQKPPLLKRFWKEWGDIVILLAAVFVLFKFILQLAWVPTGSMETNIPAKSLQICWQLPYKLGNPLPKHGDVITFWSDECNEVLVKRAIGLPGDTVSFSGGYVYRNGERLAEPYLPVQGITDSPEESFTVPEGCVFFMGDNRTGSFDARYWQDPYIPASKLQAKALLTISVGKNHSWTGIRLITK
;
A
#
# COMPACT_ATOMS: atom_id res chain seq x y z
N MET A 1 50.52 -9.94 -11.27
CA MET A 1 51.24 -8.89 -10.53
C MET A 1 50.29 -8.50 -9.42
N GLU A 2 50.35 -9.22 -8.33
CA GLU A 2 51.17 -9.01 -7.12
C GLU A 2 50.68 -7.78 -6.37
N PHE A 3 50.02 -8.10 -5.26
CA PHE A 3 50.44 -8.03 -3.85
C PHE A 3 50.45 -6.61 -3.27
N ASN A 4 49.72 -6.33 -2.21
CA ASN A 4 50.28 -6.39 -0.88
C ASN A 4 49.24 -6.18 0.24
N GLU A 5 49.25 -7.13 1.18
CA GLU A 5 48.76 -7.07 2.55
C GLU A 5 49.71 -6.23 3.42
N SER A 6 49.16 -5.69 4.50
CA SER A 6 49.77 -5.59 5.85
C SER A 6 48.78 -4.90 6.78
N ARG A 7 48.18 -5.56 7.78
CA ARG A 7 48.67 -6.10 9.05
C ARG A 7 49.32 -5.05 9.97
N VAL A 8 48.80 -4.94 11.17
CA VAL A 8 49.40 -4.94 12.52
C VAL A 8 48.34 -4.32 13.46
N SER A 9 47.65 -4.96 14.38
CA SER A 9 47.86 -5.67 15.65
C SER A 9 48.35 -4.82 16.82
N GLU A 10 47.70 -5.06 17.97
CA GLU A 10 48.19 -5.00 19.38
C GLU A 10 48.15 -3.60 20.05
N GLU A 11 47.86 -3.40 21.33
CA GLU A 11 47.88 -4.22 22.56
C GLU A 11 47.20 -3.43 23.69
N VAL A 12 46.38 -4.03 24.49
CA VAL A 12 46.38 -4.35 25.93
C VAL A 12 47.17 -3.40 26.84
N THR A 13 46.50 -2.83 27.85
CA THR A 13 47.00 -2.87 29.24
C THR A 13 45.90 -2.67 30.25
N LYS A 14 45.92 -3.57 31.22
CA LYS A 14 45.31 -3.67 32.53
C LYS A 14 45.75 -2.52 33.48
N GLY A 15 44.88 -2.22 34.43
CA GLY A 15 45.24 -1.51 35.64
C GLY A 15 44.18 -1.72 36.71
N THR A 16 44.42 -2.73 37.52
CA THR A 16 43.85 -2.99 38.84
C THR A 16 44.46 -2.05 39.85
N GLU A 17 43.73 -1.54 40.80
CA GLU A 17 44.19 -1.38 42.18
C GLU A 17 43.01 -1.17 43.15
N GLU A 18 43.13 -1.94 44.18
CA GLU A 18 42.38 -2.19 45.40
C GLU A 18 42.45 -1.08 46.44
N SER A 19 41.58 -1.25 47.41
CA SER A 19 41.64 -0.99 48.84
C SER A 19 41.33 0.42 49.34
N ASN A 20 40.35 0.60 50.25
CA ASN A 20 40.59 0.39 51.71
C ASN A 20 39.28 0.58 52.51
N ILE A 21 39.17 -0.32 53.42
CA ILE A 21 38.24 -0.45 54.53
C ILE A 21 38.49 0.66 55.57
N ARG A 22 37.43 1.20 56.19
CA ARG A 22 37.44 1.64 57.58
C ARG A 22 36.05 1.55 58.18
N GLU A 23 35.93 0.59 59.07
CA GLU A 23 34.97 0.54 60.21
C GLU A 23 35.28 1.65 61.18
N GLU A 24 34.26 2.23 61.79
CA GLU A 24 34.28 2.72 63.15
C GLU A 24 32.84 2.86 63.71
N GLU A 25 32.54 2.03 64.61
CA GLU A 25 31.92 1.91 65.90
C GLU A 25 30.93 2.99 66.35
N SER A 26 29.82 2.41 66.91
CA SER A 26 28.80 3.02 67.77
C SER A 26 29.33 3.61 69.05
N PRO A 27 28.51 4.44 69.69
CA PRO A 27 28.11 4.02 71.03
C PRO A 27 26.59 4.17 71.34
N LYS A 28 26.15 3.23 72.15
CA LYS A 28 24.88 3.15 72.82
C LYS A 28 24.78 4.26 73.92
N SER A 29 23.59 4.83 74.10
CA SER A 29 23.16 5.21 75.46
C SER A 29 21.63 5.11 75.54
N ASN A 30 21.25 4.44 76.63
CA ASN A 30 19.93 4.28 77.20
C ASN A 30 19.29 5.61 77.60
N MET A 31 17.95 5.74 77.50
CA MET A 31 17.14 5.91 78.74
C MET A 31 15.68 6.26 78.41
N GLU A 32 14.83 5.45 79.01
CA GLU A 32 13.55 5.75 79.67
C GLU A 32 12.30 6.16 78.80
N ARG A 33 11.34 5.26 78.98
CA ARG A 33 9.90 5.43 78.71
C ARG A 33 9.25 6.29 79.82
N PRO A 34 8.17 6.98 79.49
CA PRO A 34 6.93 6.71 80.23
C PRO A 34 5.74 6.39 79.34
N GLU A 35 4.96 5.45 79.80
CA GLU A 35 3.60 5.15 79.36
C GLU A 35 2.68 6.33 79.67
N SER A 36 1.78 6.59 78.77
CA SER A 36 0.30 6.74 78.89
C SER A 36 -0.23 7.48 77.66
N ASP A 37 -1.09 7.02 76.91
CA ASP A 37 -2.53 7.07 76.92
C ASP A 37 -3.12 6.64 75.56
N LEU A 38 -4.04 5.74 75.67
CA LEU A 38 -4.96 5.30 74.68
C LEU A 38 -5.82 6.44 74.16
N SER A 39 -5.87 6.66 72.89
CA SER A 39 -7.13 6.95 72.22
C SER A 39 -7.03 6.66 70.71
N GLY A 40 -7.96 5.90 70.24
CA GLY A 40 -8.00 5.36 68.89
C GLY A 40 -8.09 6.43 67.83
N ALA A 41 -7.29 6.22 66.79
CA ALA A 41 -7.53 6.70 65.47
C ALA A 41 -7.34 5.51 64.56
N GLU A 42 -8.45 4.84 64.24
CA GLU A 42 -8.52 3.93 63.10
C GLU A 42 -8.18 4.72 61.85
N GLY A 43 -6.92 4.70 61.49
CA GLY A 43 -6.47 5.15 60.18
C GLY A 43 -7.04 4.20 59.13
N LYS A 44 -8.15 4.58 58.50
CA LYS A 44 -8.60 3.99 57.24
C LYS A 44 -7.42 4.01 56.29
N LYS A 45 -6.76 2.87 56.14
CA LYS A 45 -5.88 2.64 54.96
C LYS A 45 -6.78 2.65 53.76
N GLU A 46 -6.87 3.81 53.10
CA GLU A 46 -7.38 3.87 51.75
C GLU A 46 -6.43 3.04 50.88
N THR A 47 -6.84 1.81 50.62
CA THR A 47 -6.23 0.99 49.57
C THR A 47 -6.52 1.67 48.25
N VAL A 48 -5.58 2.51 47.80
CA VAL A 48 -5.59 3.03 46.45
C VAL A 48 -5.50 1.82 45.52
N GLN A 49 -6.66 1.32 45.10
CA GLN A 49 -6.73 0.25 44.09
C GLN A 49 -6.18 0.81 42.79
N LYS A 50 -4.98 0.36 42.43
CA LYS A 50 -4.41 0.67 41.12
C LYS A 50 -5.41 0.23 40.04
N PRO A 51 -5.76 1.07 39.09
CA PRO A 51 -6.69 0.70 38.03
C PRO A 51 -6.17 -0.54 37.31
N PRO A 52 -7.06 -1.46 36.91
CA PRO A 52 -6.64 -2.67 36.22
C PRO A 52 -5.78 -2.33 35.02
N LEU A 53 -4.72 -3.09 34.80
CA LEU A 53 -3.69 -2.86 33.76
C LEU A 53 -4.28 -2.53 32.40
N LEU A 54 -5.42 -3.15 32.05
CA LEU A 54 -6.13 -2.90 30.82
C LEU A 54 -6.67 -1.46 30.70
N LYS A 55 -7.24 -0.89 31.82
CA LYS A 55 -7.73 0.51 31.81
C LYS A 55 -6.59 1.51 31.66
N ARG A 56 -5.44 1.22 32.25
CA ARG A 56 -4.24 2.05 32.14
C ARG A 56 -3.69 2.01 30.71
N PHE A 57 -3.60 0.81 30.11
CA PHE A 57 -3.21 0.62 28.73
C PHE A 57 -4.11 1.43 27.78
N TRP A 58 -5.44 1.29 27.90
CA TRP A 58 -6.38 2.03 27.05
C TRP A 58 -6.32 3.55 27.24
N LYS A 59 -6.01 4.03 28.44
CA LYS A 59 -5.85 5.47 28.70
C LYS A 59 -4.59 6.03 28.03
N GLU A 60 -3.52 5.25 27.93
CA GLU A 60 -2.23 5.69 27.40
C GLU A 60 -2.10 5.41 25.89
N TRP A 61 -2.69 4.32 25.40
CA TRP A 61 -2.48 3.81 24.04
C TRP A 61 -3.76 3.72 23.19
N GLY A 62 -4.93 4.00 23.78
CA GLY A 62 -6.22 3.82 23.12
C GLY A 62 -6.32 4.55 21.78
N ASP A 63 -5.88 5.80 21.73
CA ASP A 63 -5.93 6.61 20.50
C ASP A 63 -5.04 6.03 19.39
N ILE A 64 -3.87 5.52 19.77
CA ILE A 64 -2.93 4.89 18.81
C ILE A 64 -3.53 3.59 18.27
N VAL A 65 -4.13 2.77 19.15
CA VAL A 65 -4.79 1.52 18.74
C VAL A 65 -5.96 1.80 17.82
N ILE A 66 -6.78 2.81 18.12
CA ILE A 66 -7.91 3.23 17.27
C ILE A 66 -7.39 3.71 15.93
N LEU A 67 -6.34 4.55 15.91
CA LEU A 67 -5.74 5.02 14.66
C LEU A 67 -5.21 3.87 13.82
N LEU A 68 -4.47 2.94 14.41
CA LEU A 68 -3.95 1.77 13.69
C LEU A 68 -5.07 0.87 13.16
N ALA A 69 -6.13 0.68 13.96
CA ALA A 69 -7.31 -0.06 13.52
C ALA A 69 -8.02 0.65 12.34
N ALA A 70 -8.17 1.97 12.40
CA ALA A 70 -8.75 2.76 11.31
C ALA A 70 -7.92 2.67 10.03
N VAL A 71 -6.60 2.79 10.13
CA VAL A 71 -5.68 2.63 9.00
C VAL A 71 -5.75 1.20 8.44
N PHE A 72 -5.80 0.20 9.31
CA PHE A 72 -5.97 -1.19 8.89
C PHE A 72 -7.27 -1.40 8.10
N VAL A 73 -8.40 -0.89 8.62
CA VAL A 73 -9.70 -0.96 7.93
C VAL A 73 -9.66 -0.23 6.60
N LEU A 74 -9.04 0.96 6.55
CA LEU A 74 -8.89 1.75 5.33
C LEU A 74 -8.19 0.94 4.23
N PHE A 75 -7.03 0.36 4.51
CA PHE A 75 -6.28 -0.41 3.51
C PHE A 75 -6.83 -1.82 3.28
N LYS A 76 -7.49 -2.44 4.27
CA LYS A 76 -8.10 -3.76 4.10
C LYS A 76 -9.35 -3.74 3.23
N PHE A 77 -10.18 -2.68 3.33
CA PHE A 77 -11.52 -2.66 2.74
C PHE A 77 -11.73 -1.54 1.72
N ILE A 78 -11.09 -0.39 1.85
CA ILE A 78 -11.39 0.80 1.04
C ILE A 78 -10.34 1.04 -0.03
N LEU A 79 -9.06 1.05 0.35
CA LEU A 79 -7.96 1.34 -0.56
C LEU A 79 -7.09 0.10 -0.79
N GLN A 80 -6.58 0.00 -1.99
CA GLN A 80 -5.56 -0.99 -2.40
C GLN A 80 -4.32 -0.24 -2.87
N LEU A 81 -3.15 -0.70 -2.43
CA LEU A 81 -1.88 -0.30 -3.01
C LEU A 81 -1.47 -1.34 -4.06
N ALA A 82 -1.21 -0.89 -5.28
CA ALA A 82 -0.77 -1.74 -6.38
C ALA A 82 0.57 -1.26 -6.91
N TRP A 83 1.52 -2.17 -7.01
CA TRP A 83 2.79 -1.91 -7.68
C TRP A 83 2.67 -2.21 -9.17
N VAL A 84 3.12 -1.27 -10.02
CA VAL A 84 3.07 -1.40 -11.48
C VAL A 84 4.49 -1.65 -12.00
N PRO A 85 4.86 -2.90 -12.29
CA PRO A 85 6.22 -3.24 -12.71
C PRO A 85 6.50 -2.89 -14.18
N THR A 86 5.48 -2.83 -15.03
CA THR A 86 5.59 -2.74 -16.50
C THR A 86 5.15 -1.39 -17.05
N GLY A 87 5.61 -1.06 -18.25
CA GLY A 87 5.27 0.18 -18.96
C GLY A 87 4.02 0.10 -19.83
N SER A 88 3.13 -0.89 -19.64
CA SER A 88 1.95 -1.07 -20.50
C SER A 88 0.93 0.09 -20.43
N MET A 89 1.02 0.93 -19.42
CA MET A 89 0.19 2.12 -19.19
C MET A 89 0.98 3.44 -19.31
N GLU A 90 2.22 3.39 -19.82
CA GLU A 90 2.99 4.61 -20.10
C GLU A 90 2.29 5.42 -21.21
N THR A 91 2.26 6.69 -21.14
CA THR A 91 2.90 7.67 -20.24
C THR A 91 2.07 8.05 -19.02
N ASN A 92 0.83 7.57 -18.90
CA ASN A 92 -0.05 7.95 -17.79
C ASN A 92 0.37 7.32 -16.47
N ILE A 93 0.82 6.08 -16.54
CA ILE A 93 1.26 5.30 -15.39
C ILE A 93 2.64 4.74 -15.72
N PRO A 94 3.72 5.36 -15.22
CA PRO A 94 5.07 4.89 -15.45
C PRO A 94 5.32 3.50 -14.85
N ALA A 95 6.16 2.71 -15.50
CA ALA A 95 6.69 1.50 -14.88
C ALA A 95 7.36 1.82 -13.54
N LYS A 96 7.37 0.85 -12.62
CA LYS A 96 7.96 1.00 -11.27
C LYS A 96 7.33 2.14 -10.46
N SER A 97 6.02 2.32 -10.59
CA SER A 97 5.23 3.27 -9.81
C SER A 97 4.28 2.57 -8.85
N LEU A 98 3.85 3.29 -7.81
CA LEU A 98 2.87 2.85 -6.85
C LEU A 98 1.52 3.49 -7.17
N GLN A 99 0.47 2.69 -7.20
CA GLN A 99 -0.89 3.16 -7.38
C GLN A 99 -1.69 3.06 -6.10
N ILE A 100 -2.54 4.06 -5.87
CA ILE A 100 -3.62 4.00 -4.89
C ILE A 100 -4.92 3.78 -5.63
N CYS A 101 -5.58 2.67 -5.30
CA CYS A 101 -6.79 2.21 -5.97
C CYS A 101 -7.96 2.12 -4.97
N TRP A 102 -9.16 2.38 -5.45
CA TRP A 102 -10.39 2.26 -4.68
C TRP A 102 -11.02 0.89 -4.91
N GLN A 103 -10.99 0.04 -3.88
CA GLN A 103 -11.42 -1.36 -3.98
C GLN A 103 -12.81 -1.62 -3.39
N LEU A 104 -13.34 -0.72 -2.54
CA LEU A 104 -14.57 -0.97 -1.79
C LEU A 104 -15.75 -1.42 -2.66
N PRO A 105 -16.07 -0.79 -3.80
CA PRO A 105 -17.19 -1.23 -4.63
C PRO A 105 -17.04 -2.67 -5.13
N TYR A 106 -15.81 -3.04 -5.51
CA TYR A 106 -15.50 -4.37 -6.04
C TYR A 106 -15.49 -5.48 -4.96
N LYS A 107 -15.34 -5.11 -3.70
CA LYS A 107 -15.48 -6.03 -2.56
C LYS A 107 -16.93 -6.22 -2.11
N LEU A 108 -17.78 -5.22 -2.32
CA LEU A 108 -19.20 -5.27 -1.94
C LEU A 108 -20.08 -5.86 -3.05
N GLY A 109 -19.56 -5.95 -4.27
CA GLY A 109 -20.24 -6.47 -5.45
C GLY A 109 -19.29 -6.54 -6.63
N ASN A 110 -19.83 -6.75 -7.82
CA ASN A 110 -19.07 -6.78 -9.07
C ASN A 110 -19.54 -5.64 -10.00
N PRO A 111 -19.35 -4.36 -9.63
CA PRO A 111 -19.81 -3.26 -10.46
C PRO A 111 -18.99 -3.22 -11.74
N LEU A 112 -19.65 -2.90 -12.85
CA LEU A 112 -18.96 -2.57 -14.07
C LEU A 112 -18.28 -1.20 -13.92
N PRO A 113 -17.09 -1.02 -14.49
CA PRO A 113 -16.44 0.29 -14.54
C PRO A 113 -17.19 1.21 -15.49
N LYS A 114 -16.80 2.48 -15.51
CA LYS A 114 -17.19 3.40 -16.58
C LYS A 114 -16.17 3.35 -17.71
N HIS A 115 -16.58 3.69 -18.92
CA HIS A 115 -15.66 3.87 -20.03
C HIS A 115 -14.50 4.81 -19.65
N GLY A 116 -13.29 4.41 -19.97
CA GLY A 116 -12.07 5.14 -19.67
C GLY A 116 -11.53 4.97 -18.24
N ASP A 117 -12.23 4.26 -17.35
CA ASP A 117 -11.70 3.95 -16.02
C ASP A 117 -10.49 3.03 -16.11
N VAL A 118 -9.47 3.28 -15.30
CA VAL A 118 -8.32 2.41 -15.16
C VAL A 118 -8.55 1.48 -13.98
N ILE A 119 -8.51 0.17 -14.24
CA ILE A 119 -8.93 -0.88 -13.31
C ILE A 119 -7.78 -1.87 -13.09
N THR A 120 -7.64 -2.32 -11.84
CA THR A 120 -6.87 -3.51 -11.50
C THR A 120 -7.76 -4.73 -11.54
N PHE A 121 -7.32 -5.80 -12.16
CA PHE A 121 -8.07 -7.04 -12.29
C PHE A 121 -7.14 -8.25 -12.39
N TRP A 122 -7.67 -9.44 -12.08
CA TRP A 122 -6.96 -10.70 -12.29
C TRP A 122 -7.10 -11.14 -13.74
N SER A 123 -5.98 -11.41 -14.40
CA SER A 123 -5.93 -12.00 -15.75
C SER A 123 -5.55 -13.47 -15.66
N ASP A 124 -6.41 -14.35 -16.15
CA ASP A 124 -6.07 -15.77 -16.28
C ASP A 124 -5.06 -16.00 -17.39
N GLU A 125 -5.14 -15.23 -18.46
CA GLU A 125 -4.21 -15.28 -19.58
C GLU A 125 -2.76 -15.06 -19.15
N CYS A 126 -2.55 -14.05 -18.28
CA CYS A 126 -1.21 -13.68 -17.80
C CYS A 126 -0.90 -14.31 -16.43
N ASN A 127 -1.88 -14.91 -15.76
CA ASN A 127 -1.79 -15.44 -14.39
C ASN A 127 -1.24 -14.40 -13.38
N GLU A 128 -1.68 -13.14 -13.53
CA GLU A 128 -1.27 -12.03 -12.67
C GLU A 128 -2.33 -10.93 -12.57
N VAL A 129 -2.11 -10.00 -11.63
CA VAL A 129 -2.93 -8.78 -11.54
C VAL A 129 -2.43 -7.76 -12.54
N LEU A 130 -3.30 -7.35 -13.44
CA LEU A 130 -3.02 -6.33 -14.44
C LEU A 130 -3.69 -5.00 -14.10
N VAL A 131 -3.15 -3.94 -14.68
CA VAL A 131 -3.73 -2.60 -14.67
C VAL A 131 -3.93 -2.16 -16.11
N LYS A 132 -5.18 -1.92 -16.53
CA LYS A 132 -5.53 -1.50 -17.89
C LYS A 132 -6.72 -0.56 -17.87
N ARG A 133 -6.98 0.07 -19.01
CA ARG A 133 -8.11 0.98 -19.21
C ARG A 133 -9.29 0.25 -19.82
N ALA A 134 -10.49 0.48 -19.26
CA ALA A 134 -11.76 -0.05 -19.78
C ALA A 134 -12.14 0.70 -21.07
N ILE A 135 -12.08 0.02 -22.20
CA ILE A 135 -12.39 0.58 -23.51
C ILE A 135 -13.80 0.19 -23.96
N GLY A 136 -14.14 -1.10 -23.83
CA GLY A 136 -15.46 -1.64 -24.15
C GLY A 136 -16.15 -2.20 -22.89
N LEU A 137 -17.45 -1.94 -22.75
CA LEU A 137 -18.33 -2.46 -21.72
C LEU A 137 -19.35 -3.43 -22.34
N PRO A 138 -20.13 -4.17 -21.55
CA PRO A 138 -21.11 -5.12 -22.07
C PRO A 138 -21.98 -4.54 -23.19
N GLY A 139 -22.09 -5.24 -24.30
CA GLY A 139 -22.82 -4.81 -25.49
C GLY A 139 -22.07 -3.88 -26.45
N ASP A 140 -20.92 -3.32 -26.05
CA ASP A 140 -20.12 -2.51 -26.95
C ASP A 140 -19.43 -3.37 -28.03
N THR A 141 -19.31 -2.80 -29.22
CA THR A 141 -18.42 -3.30 -30.27
C THR A 141 -17.23 -2.37 -30.40
N VAL A 142 -16.04 -2.88 -30.10
CA VAL A 142 -14.77 -2.16 -30.23
C VAL A 142 -14.13 -2.59 -31.55
N SER A 143 -13.81 -1.64 -32.43
CA SER A 143 -13.18 -1.93 -33.73
C SER A 143 -11.98 -1.02 -34.00
N PHE A 144 -11.13 -1.41 -34.90
CA PHE A 144 -9.85 -0.77 -35.21
C PHE A 144 -9.73 -0.43 -36.70
N SER A 145 -9.39 0.81 -36.99
CA SER A 145 -9.16 1.24 -38.38
C SER A 145 -8.24 2.45 -38.44
N GLY A 146 -7.26 2.42 -39.32
CA GLY A 146 -6.33 3.52 -39.56
C GLY A 146 -5.53 3.97 -38.34
N GLY A 147 -5.28 3.07 -37.40
CA GLY A 147 -4.57 3.38 -36.16
C GLY A 147 -5.45 3.96 -35.04
N TYR A 148 -6.76 4.02 -35.24
CA TYR A 148 -7.73 4.56 -34.29
C TYR A 148 -8.67 3.48 -33.76
N VAL A 149 -9.19 3.71 -32.57
CA VAL A 149 -10.20 2.87 -31.94
C VAL A 149 -11.58 3.47 -32.18
N TYR A 150 -12.51 2.62 -32.50
CA TYR A 150 -13.92 2.93 -32.66
C TYR A 150 -14.72 2.13 -31.65
N ARG A 151 -15.76 2.73 -31.10
CA ARG A 151 -16.72 2.05 -30.25
C ARG A 151 -18.12 2.30 -30.76
N ASN A 152 -18.83 1.22 -31.07
CA ASN A 152 -20.17 1.26 -31.66
C ASN A 152 -20.22 2.07 -32.99
N GLY A 153 -19.14 2.00 -33.75
CA GLY A 153 -19.01 2.73 -35.04
C GLY A 153 -18.51 4.18 -34.90
N GLU A 154 -18.41 4.72 -33.72
CA GLU A 154 -17.91 6.08 -33.48
C GLU A 154 -16.44 6.07 -33.04
N ARG A 155 -15.64 6.97 -33.64
CA ARG A 155 -14.24 7.12 -33.27
C ARG A 155 -14.12 7.55 -31.80
N LEU A 156 -13.35 6.78 -31.04
CA LEU A 156 -13.11 7.07 -29.63
C LEU A 156 -12.18 8.27 -29.49
N ALA A 157 -12.57 9.25 -28.66
CA ALA A 157 -11.68 10.32 -28.23
C ALA A 157 -10.77 9.81 -27.11
N GLU A 158 -9.47 9.86 -27.34
CA GLU A 158 -8.47 9.30 -26.43
C GLU A 158 -7.43 10.34 -26.00
N PRO A 159 -7.85 11.40 -25.28
CA PRO A 159 -6.96 12.52 -24.88
C PRO A 159 -5.83 12.09 -23.94
N TYR A 160 -5.95 10.93 -23.34
CA TYR A 160 -4.94 10.33 -22.47
C TYR A 160 -3.76 9.71 -23.24
N LEU A 161 -3.87 9.52 -24.56
CA LEU A 161 -2.78 9.01 -25.37
C LEU A 161 -1.85 10.14 -25.81
N PRO A 162 -0.53 9.97 -25.66
CA PRO A 162 0.44 10.99 -26.08
C PRO A 162 0.54 11.11 -27.60
N VAL A 163 0.28 10.01 -28.30
CA VAL A 163 0.28 9.92 -29.77
C VAL A 163 -1.00 9.26 -30.23
N GLN A 164 -1.64 9.85 -31.21
CA GLN A 164 -2.86 9.34 -31.83
C GLN A 164 -2.53 8.57 -33.13
N GLY A 165 -3.43 7.68 -33.55
CA GLY A 165 -3.31 7.00 -34.82
C GLY A 165 -2.22 5.91 -34.87
N ILE A 166 -1.90 5.32 -33.70
CA ILE A 166 -0.86 4.28 -33.56
C ILE A 166 -1.40 2.96 -33.00
N THR A 167 -2.72 2.87 -32.79
CA THR A 167 -3.33 1.66 -32.24
C THR A 167 -3.51 0.64 -33.34
N ASP A 168 -2.90 -0.53 -33.17
CA ASP A 168 -3.04 -1.68 -34.04
C ASP A 168 -3.73 -2.83 -33.30
N SER A 169 -4.32 -3.75 -34.07
CA SER A 169 -4.97 -4.96 -33.54
C SER A 169 -4.93 -6.04 -34.59
N PRO A 170 -4.68 -7.31 -34.24
CA PRO A 170 -4.75 -8.43 -35.14
C PRO A 170 -6.19 -8.73 -35.63
N GLU A 171 -7.18 -8.41 -34.79
CA GLU A 171 -8.59 -8.56 -35.07
C GLU A 171 -9.22 -7.21 -35.44
N GLU A 172 -10.15 -7.20 -36.39
CA GLU A 172 -10.82 -5.97 -36.82
C GLU A 172 -11.82 -5.45 -35.79
N SER A 173 -12.47 -6.34 -35.06
CA SER A 173 -13.46 -5.96 -34.04
C SER A 173 -13.67 -7.01 -32.94
N PHE A 174 -14.12 -6.51 -31.79
CA PHE A 174 -14.48 -7.28 -30.61
C PHE A 174 -15.86 -6.86 -30.10
N THR A 175 -16.79 -7.80 -29.91
CA THR A 175 -18.09 -7.52 -29.29
C THR A 175 -18.06 -8.01 -27.85
N VAL A 176 -18.21 -7.09 -26.89
CA VAL A 176 -18.05 -7.37 -25.47
C VAL A 176 -19.29 -8.09 -24.93
N PRO A 177 -19.14 -9.33 -24.40
CA PRO A 177 -20.24 -10.08 -23.81
C PRO A 177 -20.80 -9.43 -22.54
N GLU A 178 -22.04 -9.82 -22.18
CA GLU A 178 -22.64 -9.42 -20.93
C GLU A 178 -21.77 -9.80 -19.73
N GLY A 179 -21.65 -8.86 -18.77
CA GLY A 179 -20.86 -9.03 -17.57
C GLY A 179 -19.33 -9.00 -17.74
N CYS A 180 -18.84 -8.72 -18.95
CA CYS A 180 -17.42 -8.64 -19.25
C CYS A 180 -16.97 -7.22 -19.63
N VAL A 181 -15.67 -6.99 -19.63
CA VAL A 181 -15.04 -5.72 -20.00
C VAL A 181 -13.85 -5.98 -20.91
N PHE A 182 -13.70 -5.16 -21.95
CA PHE A 182 -12.56 -5.16 -22.85
C PHE A 182 -11.55 -4.09 -22.43
N PHE A 183 -10.32 -4.51 -22.15
CA PHE A 183 -9.28 -3.66 -21.58
C PHE A 183 -8.11 -3.46 -22.55
N MET A 184 -7.59 -2.22 -22.59
CA MET A 184 -6.37 -1.91 -23.34
C MET A 184 -5.37 -1.13 -22.49
N GLY A 185 -4.08 -1.28 -22.81
CA GLY A 185 -3.03 -0.44 -22.25
C GLY A 185 -2.98 0.93 -22.91
N ASP A 186 -2.56 1.95 -22.18
CA ASP A 186 -2.34 3.29 -22.72
C ASP A 186 -1.09 3.34 -23.61
N ASN A 187 -0.10 2.47 -23.33
CA ASN A 187 1.03 2.24 -24.24
C ASN A 187 0.60 1.30 -25.38
N ARG A 188 -0.07 1.84 -26.38
CA ARG A 188 -0.72 1.08 -27.46
C ARG A 188 0.20 0.15 -28.23
N THR A 189 1.45 0.54 -28.42
CA THR A 189 2.45 -0.24 -29.15
C THR A 189 3.26 -1.19 -28.27
N GLY A 190 3.26 -0.96 -26.94
CA GLY A 190 4.03 -1.73 -25.95
C GLY A 190 3.18 -2.50 -24.94
N SER A 191 1.88 -2.62 -25.16
CA SER A 191 0.98 -3.32 -24.24
C SER A 191 0.52 -4.66 -24.83
N PHE A 192 0.78 -5.75 -24.10
CA PHE A 192 0.09 -7.01 -24.31
C PHE A 192 -1.25 -6.95 -23.53
N ASP A 193 -2.35 -6.78 -24.26
CA ASP A 193 -3.69 -6.58 -23.69
C ASP A 193 -4.76 -7.32 -24.50
N ALA A 194 -6.03 -7.04 -24.26
CA ALA A 194 -7.17 -7.76 -24.80
C ALA A 194 -7.14 -7.91 -26.34
N ARG A 195 -6.45 -7.03 -27.06
CA ARG A 195 -6.28 -7.16 -28.52
C ARG A 195 -5.53 -8.42 -28.93
N TYR A 196 -4.69 -8.97 -28.04
CA TYR A 196 -3.75 -10.05 -28.33
C TYR A 196 -4.00 -11.31 -27.49
N TRP A 197 -4.96 -11.26 -26.53
CA TRP A 197 -5.29 -12.40 -25.69
C TRP A 197 -6.16 -13.42 -26.42
N GLN A 198 -6.08 -14.67 -26.00
CA GLN A 198 -6.96 -15.74 -26.50
C GLN A 198 -8.40 -15.53 -26.00
N ASP A 199 -8.55 -15.09 -24.75
CA ASP A 199 -9.82 -14.64 -24.18
C ASP A 199 -9.74 -13.15 -23.86
N PRO A 200 -10.21 -12.27 -24.76
CA PRO A 200 -10.08 -10.82 -24.62
C PRO A 200 -11.01 -10.21 -23.57
N TYR A 201 -11.92 -10.97 -22.99
CA TYR A 201 -13.00 -10.45 -22.17
C TYR A 201 -12.80 -10.78 -20.70
N ILE A 202 -12.66 -9.76 -19.87
CA ILE A 202 -12.46 -9.91 -18.42
C ILE A 202 -13.82 -9.85 -17.70
N PRO A 203 -14.25 -10.92 -17.02
CA PRO A 203 -15.49 -10.94 -16.26
C PRO A 203 -15.46 -9.91 -15.11
N ALA A 204 -16.59 -9.27 -14.81
CA ALA A 204 -16.73 -8.30 -13.73
C ALA A 204 -16.31 -8.87 -12.36
N SER A 205 -16.47 -10.19 -12.15
CA SER A 205 -16.04 -10.89 -10.93
C SER A 205 -14.53 -10.88 -10.69
N LYS A 206 -13.71 -10.62 -11.72
CA LYS A 206 -12.25 -10.54 -11.63
C LYS A 206 -11.73 -9.13 -11.41
N LEU A 207 -12.60 -8.11 -11.47
CA LEU A 207 -12.24 -6.73 -11.21
C LEU A 207 -11.98 -6.53 -9.72
N GLN A 208 -10.91 -5.81 -9.38
CA GLN A 208 -10.46 -5.66 -8.00
C GLN A 208 -10.58 -4.24 -7.46
N ALA A 209 -10.13 -3.26 -8.23
CA ALA A 209 -10.15 -1.86 -7.79
C ALA A 209 -10.01 -0.89 -8.96
N LYS A 210 -10.51 0.33 -8.76
CA LYS A 210 -10.31 1.45 -9.67
C LYS A 210 -9.09 2.26 -9.25
N ALA A 211 -8.16 2.46 -10.14
CA ALA A 211 -7.00 3.30 -9.93
C ALA A 211 -7.43 4.78 -9.83
N LEU A 212 -6.98 5.45 -8.75
CA LEU A 212 -7.30 6.85 -8.49
C LEU A 212 -6.12 7.75 -8.76
N LEU A 213 -4.95 7.37 -8.25
CA LEU A 213 -3.74 8.15 -8.42
C LEU A 213 -2.50 7.26 -8.49
N THR A 214 -1.47 7.80 -9.11
CA THR A 214 -0.16 7.15 -9.26
C THR A 214 0.89 8.01 -8.58
N ILE A 215 1.78 7.33 -7.86
CA ILE A 215 2.97 7.91 -7.25
C ILE A 215 4.17 7.36 -8.00
N SER A 216 4.87 8.23 -8.72
CA SER A 216 6.08 7.89 -9.47
C SER A 216 7.30 8.49 -8.78
N VAL A 217 8.28 7.63 -8.51
CA VAL A 217 9.54 8.00 -7.87
C VAL A 217 10.69 7.50 -8.74
N GLY A 218 11.47 8.41 -9.30
CA GLY A 218 12.65 8.05 -10.07
C GLY A 218 13.00 9.04 -11.17
N LYS A 219 14.28 9.06 -11.54
CA LYS A 219 14.82 10.01 -12.54
C LYS A 219 14.52 9.61 -14.00
N ASN A 220 14.09 8.36 -14.23
CA ASN A 220 13.91 7.81 -15.57
C ASN A 220 12.44 7.79 -16.03
N HIS A 221 11.57 8.51 -15.32
CA HIS A 221 10.15 8.60 -15.67
C HIS A 221 9.88 9.92 -16.41
N SER A 222 8.83 9.93 -17.22
CA SER A 222 8.35 11.14 -17.91
C SER A 222 7.95 12.25 -16.92
N TRP A 223 7.66 11.87 -15.67
CA TRP A 223 7.37 12.74 -14.55
C TRP A 223 7.64 12.03 -13.21
N THR A 224 7.79 12.81 -12.14
CA THR A 224 7.92 12.34 -10.76
C THR A 224 6.90 13.03 -9.88
N GLY A 225 6.47 12.35 -8.79
CA GLY A 225 5.51 12.89 -7.85
C GLY A 225 4.17 12.14 -7.87
N ILE A 226 3.09 12.87 -7.65
CA ILE A 226 1.73 12.32 -7.56
C ILE A 226 0.90 12.87 -8.71
N ARG A 227 0.20 11.98 -9.43
CA ARG A 227 -0.71 12.35 -10.51
C ARG A 227 -2.04 11.63 -10.35
N LEU A 228 -3.14 12.36 -10.55
CA LEU A 228 -4.48 11.76 -10.67
C LEU A 228 -4.59 11.03 -12.01
N ILE A 229 -5.24 9.88 -11.99
CA ILE A 229 -5.50 9.10 -13.20
C ILE A 229 -6.75 9.68 -13.87
N THR A 230 -6.57 10.27 -15.03
CA THR A 230 -7.64 10.88 -15.82
C THR A 230 -8.23 9.89 -16.82
N LYS A 231 -9.48 10.16 -17.23
CA LYS A 231 -10.19 9.46 -18.30
C LYS A 231 -9.75 9.96 -19.66
#